data_1e2293b0693960856eed749272acbc0a
#
_entry.id   1e2293b0693960856eed749272acbc0a
#
_cell.length_a   1.000
_cell.length_b   1.000
_cell.length_c   1.000
_cell.angle_alpha   90.00
_cell.angle_beta   90.00
_cell.angle_gamma   90.00
#
_symmetry.space_group_name_H-M   'P 1'
#
loop_
_entity.id
_entity.type
_entity.pdbx_description
1 polymer ?
#
loop_
_entity_poly.entity_id
_entity_poly.type
_entity_poly.pdbx_seq_one_letter_code
_entity_poly.pdbx_strand_id
1 'polypeptide(L)'
;MKRGRFLAPLLVFLIVAGFLAVGLNRNPRELPSPLIGKTAPEFSAETVGSPEKVFSPSQMVGKVWLLNVWASWCVSCRTEHPMLMKFAQQRIAPVVGLNYKDKEGDGAQWLQRHGDPYIVSVFDPEGRIGIDYGVYGVPETFVIDTKGVIKLRHAGPITQELLDERITPLIKKLNGQ
;
A
#
# COMPACT_ATOMS: atom_id res chain seq x y z
N MET A 1 7.50 -9.74 58.18
CA MET A 1 7.45 -10.53 56.92
C MET A 1 6.23 -10.25 55.98
N LYS A 2 5.53 -9.07 56.02
CA LYS A 2 4.35 -8.79 55.19
C LYS A 2 4.60 -7.85 54.02
N ARG A 3 5.74 -7.18 53.95
CA ARG A 3 6.05 -6.19 52.85
C ARG A 3 6.40 -6.83 51.48
N GLY A 4 7.00 -8.05 51.48
CA GLY A 4 7.34 -8.75 50.23
C GLY A 4 6.14 -9.20 49.40
N ARG A 5 4.97 -9.38 50.01
CA ARG A 5 3.72 -9.80 49.35
C ARG A 5 3.16 -8.71 48.40
N PHE A 6 3.48 -7.43 48.66
CA PHE A 6 3.07 -6.30 47.81
C PHE A 6 4.16 -5.90 46.83
N LEU A 7 5.42 -6.27 47.04
CA LEU A 7 6.52 -5.98 46.13
C LEU A 7 6.49 -6.87 44.89
N ALA A 8 6.10 -8.14 45.02
CA ALA A 8 6.01 -9.05 43.88
C ALA A 8 5.04 -8.58 42.79
N PRO A 9 3.76 -8.23 43.10
CA PRO A 9 2.84 -7.72 42.07
C PRO A 9 3.29 -6.37 41.50
N LEU A 10 3.94 -5.51 42.31
CA LEU A 10 4.50 -4.25 41.79
C LEU A 10 5.64 -4.50 40.79
N LEU A 11 6.52 -5.45 41.08
CA LEU A 11 7.62 -5.84 40.19
C LEU A 11 7.08 -6.39 38.86
N VAL A 12 6.10 -7.29 38.93
CA VAL A 12 5.43 -7.84 37.75
C VAL A 12 4.79 -6.73 36.93
N PHE A 13 4.08 -5.79 37.56
CA PHE A 13 3.48 -4.65 36.89
C PHE A 13 4.53 -3.79 36.17
N LEU A 14 5.65 -3.47 36.81
CA LEU A 14 6.72 -2.67 36.21
C LEU A 14 7.37 -3.39 35.01
N ILE A 15 7.57 -4.72 35.11
CA ILE A 15 8.08 -5.53 33.99
C ILE A 15 7.11 -5.49 32.82
N VAL A 16 5.83 -5.74 33.05
CA VAL A 16 4.80 -5.71 32.00
C VAL A 16 4.66 -4.30 31.40
N ALA A 17 4.66 -3.26 32.23
CA ALA A 17 4.61 -1.89 31.77
C ALA A 17 5.84 -1.52 30.90
N GLY A 18 7.03 -1.99 31.28
CA GLY A 18 8.25 -1.83 30.49
C GLY A 18 8.15 -2.54 29.12
N PHE A 19 7.69 -3.79 29.09
CA PHE A 19 7.46 -4.52 27.84
C PHE A 19 6.44 -3.83 26.94
N LEU A 20 5.34 -3.33 27.50
CA LEU A 20 4.33 -2.60 26.75
C LEU A 20 4.87 -1.28 26.21
N ALA A 21 5.62 -0.53 27.00
CA ALA A 21 6.24 0.73 26.57
C ALA A 21 7.22 0.51 25.40
N VAL A 22 8.03 -0.55 25.45
CA VAL A 22 8.92 -0.93 24.34
C VAL A 22 8.12 -1.39 23.11
N GLY A 23 7.05 -2.15 23.33
CA GLY A 23 6.16 -2.61 22.25
C GLY A 23 5.44 -1.48 21.52
N LEU A 24 4.97 -0.48 22.26
CA LEU A 24 4.28 0.69 21.70
C LEU A 24 5.20 1.60 20.87
N ASN A 25 6.50 1.60 21.15
CA ASN A 25 7.49 2.35 20.37
C ASN A 25 7.90 1.64 19.07
N ARG A 26 7.49 0.40 18.85
CA ARG A 26 7.73 -0.30 17.58
C ARG A 26 6.64 0.09 16.60
N ASN A 27 7.03 0.53 15.42
CA ASN A 27 6.09 0.89 14.35
C ASN A 27 5.46 -0.39 13.77
N PRO A 28 4.18 -0.71 14.06
CA PRO A 28 3.55 -1.95 13.57
C PRO A 28 3.32 -1.95 12.05
N ARG A 29 3.54 -0.80 11.39
CA ARG A 29 3.36 -0.66 9.93
C ARG A 29 4.56 -1.19 9.13
N GLU A 30 5.68 -1.49 9.78
CA GLU A 30 6.88 -2.02 9.13
C GLU A 30 6.97 -3.55 9.19
N LEU A 31 5.87 -4.25 9.03
CA LEU A 31 5.91 -5.70 8.86
C LEU A 31 6.56 -6.02 7.50
N PRO A 32 7.72 -6.72 7.49
CA PRO A 32 8.37 -7.09 6.25
C PRO A 32 7.43 -7.99 5.45
N SER A 33 7.05 -7.54 4.25
CA SER A 33 6.24 -8.36 3.36
C SER A 33 7.07 -9.54 2.86
N PRO A 34 6.56 -10.77 2.96
CA PRO A 34 7.23 -11.94 2.40
C PRO A 34 7.33 -11.90 0.86
N LEU A 35 6.67 -10.94 0.23
CA LEU A 35 6.67 -10.75 -1.23
C LEU A 35 7.78 -9.81 -1.71
N ILE A 36 8.48 -9.09 -0.83
CA ILE A 36 9.62 -8.27 -1.25
C ILE A 36 10.71 -9.17 -1.84
N GLY A 37 11.17 -8.83 -3.05
CA GLY A 37 12.13 -9.61 -3.82
C GLY A 37 11.53 -10.76 -4.61
N LYS A 38 10.21 -11.00 -4.53
CA LYS A 38 9.48 -11.99 -5.32
C LYS A 38 8.73 -11.35 -6.47
N THR A 39 8.43 -12.14 -7.49
CA THR A 39 7.53 -11.74 -8.58
C THR A 39 6.16 -11.39 -8.02
N ALA A 40 5.61 -10.27 -8.46
CA ALA A 40 4.26 -9.85 -8.13
C ALA A 40 3.26 -10.92 -8.59
N PRO A 41 2.25 -11.24 -7.78
CA PRO A 41 1.20 -12.15 -8.18
C PRO A 41 0.53 -11.70 -9.48
N GLU A 42 0.37 -12.64 -10.42
CA GLU A 42 -0.35 -12.39 -11.66
C GLU A 42 -1.85 -12.43 -11.42
N PHE A 43 -2.55 -11.55 -12.10
CA PHE A 43 -4.01 -11.52 -12.13
C PHE A 43 -4.52 -11.00 -13.47
N SER A 44 -5.80 -11.20 -13.72
CA SER A 44 -6.50 -10.59 -14.85
C SER A 44 -7.87 -10.17 -14.36
N ALA A 45 -8.16 -8.88 -14.36
CA ALA A 45 -9.38 -8.34 -13.79
C ALA A 45 -9.88 -7.10 -14.53
N GLU A 46 -11.19 -6.87 -14.44
CA GLU A 46 -11.88 -5.74 -15.02
C GLU A 46 -11.40 -4.42 -14.42
N THR A 47 -11.58 -3.35 -15.18
CA THR A 47 -11.17 -2.00 -14.74
C THR A 47 -12.37 -1.19 -14.24
N VAL A 48 -12.11 -0.35 -13.25
CA VAL A 48 -13.11 0.55 -12.67
C VAL A 48 -13.70 1.46 -13.76
N GLY A 49 -15.01 1.45 -13.86
CA GLY A 49 -15.75 2.29 -14.84
C GLY A 49 -15.67 1.85 -16.31
N SER A 50 -14.97 0.75 -16.59
CA SER A 50 -14.87 0.17 -17.96
C SER A 50 -14.70 -1.35 -17.87
N PRO A 51 -15.76 -2.08 -17.53
CA PRO A 51 -15.68 -3.54 -17.29
C PRO A 51 -15.30 -4.33 -18.53
N GLU A 52 -15.46 -3.75 -19.72
CA GLU A 52 -15.00 -4.34 -20.99
C GLU A 52 -13.48 -4.33 -21.14
N LYS A 53 -12.76 -3.56 -20.32
CA LYS A 53 -11.31 -3.50 -20.31
C LYS A 53 -10.75 -4.36 -19.20
N VAL A 54 -9.74 -5.12 -19.52
CA VAL A 54 -9.06 -6.01 -18.58
C VAL A 54 -7.60 -5.58 -18.45
N PHE A 55 -7.13 -5.54 -17.22
CA PHE A 55 -5.73 -5.29 -16.90
C PHE A 55 -5.06 -6.53 -16.31
N SER A 56 -3.77 -6.72 -16.64
CA SER A 56 -2.89 -7.72 -16.06
C SER A 56 -1.49 -7.12 -15.81
N PRO A 57 -0.79 -7.50 -14.74
CA PRO A 57 0.59 -7.06 -14.47
C PRO A 57 1.57 -7.33 -15.60
N SER A 58 1.35 -8.34 -16.41
CA SER A 58 2.16 -8.66 -17.60
C SER A 58 2.22 -7.51 -18.62
N GLN A 59 1.22 -6.62 -18.67
CA GLN A 59 1.21 -5.41 -19.51
C GLN A 59 2.22 -4.35 -19.05
N MET A 60 2.75 -4.49 -17.83
CA MET A 60 3.72 -3.58 -17.23
C MET A 60 5.16 -4.09 -17.32
N VAL A 61 5.40 -5.26 -17.89
CA VAL A 61 6.75 -5.79 -18.11
C VAL A 61 7.60 -4.78 -18.90
N GLY A 62 8.83 -4.56 -18.45
CA GLY A 62 9.73 -3.56 -19.02
C GLY A 62 9.62 -2.15 -18.42
N LYS A 63 8.66 -1.92 -17.51
CA LYS A 63 8.45 -0.62 -16.84
C LYS A 63 8.55 -0.79 -15.33
N VAL A 64 9.12 0.21 -14.64
CA VAL A 64 8.97 0.35 -13.19
C VAL A 64 7.63 1.04 -12.93
N TRP A 65 6.82 0.51 -12.04
CA TRP A 65 5.48 1.01 -11.78
C TRP A 65 5.07 0.89 -10.32
N LEU A 66 4.01 1.61 -9.93
CA LEU A 66 3.41 1.52 -8.62
C LEU A 66 2.05 0.81 -8.73
N LEU A 67 1.79 -0.10 -7.78
CA LEU A 67 0.44 -0.58 -7.48
C LEU A 67 0.00 0.08 -6.18
N ASN A 68 -1.04 0.91 -6.25
CA ASN A 68 -1.64 1.54 -5.07
C ASN A 68 -3.01 0.92 -4.80
N VAL A 69 -3.16 0.35 -3.63
CA VAL A 69 -4.40 -0.30 -3.17
C VAL A 69 -5.25 0.72 -2.44
N TRP A 70 -6.46 0.94 -2.91
CA TRP A 70 -7.33 2.00 -2.45
C TRP A 70 -8.81 1.60 -2.46
N ALA A 71 -9.66 2.41 -1.84
CA ALA A 71 -11.11 2.25 -1.91
C ALA A 71 -11.83 3.59 -1.74
N SER A 72 -13.05 3.71 -2.28
CA SER A 72 -13.86 4.92 -2.17
C SER A 72 -14.26 5.25 -0.72
N TRP A 73 -14.47 4.24 0.09
CA TRP A 73 -14.82 4.34 1.51
C TRP A 73 -13.63 4.64 2.43
N CYS A 74 -12.40 4.62 1.91
CA CYS A 74 -11.17 4.73 2.70
C CYS A 74 -10.82 6.20 2.99
N VAL A 75 -10.91 6.62 4.24
CA VAL A 75 -10.58 7.99 4.67
C VAL A 75 -9.09 8.30 4.47
N SER A 76 -8.20 7.37 4.82
CA SER A 76 -6.74 7.55 4.66
C SER A 76 -6.33 7.62 3.19
N CYS A 77 -7.04 6.93 2.29
CA CYS A 77 -6.81 7.02 0.84
C CYS A 77 -7.14 8.42 0.32
N ARG A 78 -8.19 9.07 0.86
CA ARG A 78 -8.50 10.46 0.53
C ARG A 78 -7.39 11.42 0.98
N THR A 79 -6.73 11.13 2.10
CA THR A 79 -5.63 11.96 2.61
C THR A 79 -4.40 11.88 1.73
N GLU A 80 -4.06 10.71 1.17
CA GLU A 80 -2.90 10.54 0.28
C GLU A 80 -3.16 10.98 -1.16
N HIS A 81 -4.42 11.04 -1.58
CA HIS A 81 -4.82 11.27 -2.98
C HIS A 81 -4.16 12.51 -3.63
N PRO A 82 -4.06 13.69 -2.97
CA PRO A 82 -3.35 14.84 -3.54
C PRO A 82 -1.87 14.54 -3.84
N MET A 83 -1.22 13.68 -3.04
CA MET A 83 0.17 13.27 -3.27
C MET A 83 0.29 12.36 -4.47
N LEU A 84 -0.63 11.40 -4.62
CA LEU A 84 -0.70 10.54 -5.80
C LEU A 84 -0.97 11.35 -7.09
N MET A 85 -1.89 12.31 -7.05
CA MET A 85 -2.16 13.21 -8.17
C MET A 85 -0.91 13.98 -8.60
N LYS A 86 -0.19 14.55 -7.63
CA LYS A 86 1.08 15.26 -7.89
C LYS A 86 2.15 14.33 -8.45
N PHE A 87 2.29 13.12 -7.90
CA PHE A 87 3.25 12.12 -8.39
C PHE A 87 2.93 11.68 -9.83
N ALA A 88 1.67 11.40 -10.14
CA ALA A 88 1.23 11.03 -11.48
C ALA A 88 1.53 12.13 -12.51
N GLN A 89 1.33 13.40 -12.16
CA GLN A 89 1.66 14.55 -13.02
C GLN A 89 3.16 14.65 -13.34
N GLN A 90 4.03 14.23 -12.44
CA GLN A 90 5.48 14.21 -12.65
C GLN A 90 5.93 13.15 -13.66
N ARG A 91 5.10 12.16 -13.97
CA ARG A 91 5.36 11.06 -14.92
C ARG A 91 6.66 10.28 -14.64
N ILE A 92 7.06 10.20 -13.38
CA ILE A 92 8.25 9.47 -12.94
C ILE A 92 8.07 7.97 -13.15
N ALA A 93 6.90 7.45 -12.80
CA ALA A 93 6.46 6.07 -13.04
C ALA A 93 4.95 6.01 -13.15
N PRO A 94 4.39 5.10 -13.95
CA PRO A 94 2.94 4.88 -14.00
C PRO A 94 2.43 4.35 -12.66
N VAL A 95 1.22 4.78 -12.28
CA VAL A 95 0.51 4.31 -11.11
C VAL A 95 -0.70 3.51 -11.57
N VAL A 96 -0.82 2.28 -11.08
CA VAL A 96 -1.99 1.41 -11.25
C VAL A 96 -2.76 1.39 -9.94
N GLY A 97 -4.05 1.64 -9.97
CA GLY A 97 -4.93 1.50 -8.82
C GLY A 97 -5.43 0.07 -8.67
N LEU A 98 -5.54 -0.43 -7.45
CA LEU A 98 -6.32 -1.62 -7.11
C LEU A 98 -7.46 -1.19 -6.19
N ASN A 99 -8.67 -1.12 -6.74
CA ASN A 99 -9.88 -0.72 -6.02
C ASN A 99 -10.38 -1.91 -5.21
N TYR A 100 -10.03 -1.92 -3.93
CA TYR A 100 -10.13 -3.07 -3.03
C TYR A 100 -11.44 -3.07 -2.24
N LYS A 101 -12.19 -4.16 -2.35
CA LYS A 101 -13.45 -4.39 -1.60
C LYS A 101 -14.39 -3.20 -1.65
N ASP A 102 -14.53 -2.62 -2.82
CA ASP A 102 -15.42 -1.50 -3.10
C ASP A 102 -16.71 -1.97 -3.76
N LYS A 103 -17.72 -1.13 -3.78
CA LYS A 103 -18.96 -1.40 -4.50
C LYS A 103 -18.81 -1.00 -5.96
N GLU A 104 -19.56 -1.70 -6.81
CA GLU A 104 -19.65 -1.38 -8.23
C GLU A 104 -20.08 0.10 -8.43
N GLY A 105 -19.34 0.82 -9.23
CA GLY A 105 -19.59 2.22 -9.54
C GLY A 105 -19.08 3.25 -8.51
N ASP A 106 -18.93 2.88 -7.23
CA ASP A 106 -18.49 3.82 -6.20
C ASP A 106 -17.06 4.31 -6.46
N GLY A 107 -16.15 3.41 -6.85
CA GLY A 107 -14.79 3.74 -7.23
C GLY A 107 -14.73 4.69 -8.43
N ALA A 108 -15.49 4.42 -9.49
CA ALA A 108 -15.55 5.28 -10.68
C ALA A 108 -16.08 6.68 -10.33
N GLN A 109 -17.17 6.76 -9.56
CA GLN A 109 -17.75 8.02 -9.13
C GLN A 109 -16.78 8.81 -8.24
N TRP A 110 -16.02 8.12 -7.39
CA TRP A 110 -15.03 8.75 -6.53
C TRP A 110 -13.88 9.36 -7.36
N LEU A 111 -13.31 8.62 -8.33
CA LEU A 111 -12.28 9.13 -9.24
C LEU A 111 -12.78 10.32 -10.08
N GLN A 112 -14.02 10.27 -10.56
CA GLN A 112 -14.62 11.37 -11.27
C GLN A 112 -14.71 12.67 -10.46
N ARG A 113 -14.97 12.55 -9.16
CA ARG A 113 -15.10 13.72 -8.25
C ARG A 113 -13.77 14.28 -7.78
N HIS A 114 -12.76 13.42 -7.56
CA HIS A 114 -11.50 13.81 -6.92
C HIS A 114 -10.31 13.86 -7.90
N GLY A 115 -10.50 13.43 -9.15
CA GLY A 115 -9.44 13.24 -10.14
C GLY A 115 -8.91 11.81 -10.14
N ASP A 116 -8.25 11.42 -11.22
CA ASP A 116 -7.69 10.08 -11.40
C ASP A 116 -6.17 10.13 -11.57
N PRO A 117 -5.39 9.64 -10.57
CA PRO A 117 -3.94 9.56 -10.66
C PRO A 117 -3.46 8.30 -11.37
N TYR A 118 -4.36 7.36 -11.69
CA TYR A 118 -4.04 6.05 -12.21
C TYR A 118 -4.04 6.03 -13.74
N ILE A 119 -3.10 5.27 -14.33
CA ILE A 119 -3.21 4.95 -15.78
C ILE A 119 -4.35 3.97 -16.03
N VAL A 120 -4.67 3.17 -15.01
CA VAL A 120 -5.78 2.23 -14.94
C VAL A 120 -6.05 1.92 -13.48
N SER A 121 -7.32 1.74 -13.11
CA SER A 121 -7.69 1.21 -11.79
C SER A 121 -8.43 -0.11 -11.96
N VAL A 122 -7.96 -1.16 -11.31
CA VAL A 122 -8.49 -2.52 -11.36
C VAL A 122 -9.56 -2.69 -10.31
N PHE A 123 -10.64 -3.39 -10.61
CA PHE A 123 -11.73 -3.64 -9.69
C PHE A 123 -11.57 -5.00 -9.00
N ASP A 124 -11.41 -4.99 -7.68
CA ASP A 124 -11.23 -6.18 -6.82
C ASP A 124 -12.32 -6.21 -5.72
N PRO A 125 -13.59 -6.44 -6.08
CA PRO A 125 -14.71 -6.34 -5.14
C PRO A 125 -14.66 -7.37 -4.01
N GLU A 126 -14.11 -8.55 -4.28
CA GLU A 126 -13.98 -9.62 -3.27
C GLU A 126 -12.63 -9.53 -2.51
N GLY A 127 -11.70 -8.71 -2.97
CA GLY A 127 -10.38 -8.54 -2.37
C GLY A 127 -9.44 -9.72 -2.59
N ARG A 128 -9.67 -10.54 -3.62
CA ARG A 128 -8.84 -11.71 -3.93
C ARG A 128 -7.43 -11.30 -4.36
N ILE A 129 -7.33 -10.32 -5.26
CA ILE A 129 -6.05 -9.79 -5.71
C ILE A 129 -5.30 -9.19 -4.51
N GLY A 130 -5.99 -8.39 -3.68
CA GLY A 130 -5.39 -7.85 -2.47
C GLY A 130 -4.86 -8.94 -1.53
N ILE A 131 -5.57 -10.05 -1.35
CA ILE A 131 -5.11 -11.20 -0.55
C ILE A 131 -3.82 -11.80 -1.12
N ASP A 132 -3.74 -12.01 -2.43
CA ASP A 132 -2.55 -12.55 -3.10
C ASP A 132 -1.34 -11.63 -2.93
N TYR A 133 -1.54 -10.32 -2.92
CA TYR A 133 -0.52 -9.31 -2.61
C TYR A 133 -0.24 -9.17 -1.11
N GLY A 134 -0.93 -9.92 -0.26
CA GLY A 134 -0.80 -9.85 1.20
C GLY A 134 -1.28 -8.51 1.78
N VAL A 135 -2.23 -7.86 1.13
CA VAL A 135 -2.88 -6.62 1.61
C VAL A 135 -3.73 -6.96 2.83
N TYR A 136 -3.52 -6.24 3.92
CA TYR A 136 -4.34 -6.36 5.13
C TYR A 136 -5.13 -5.09 5.45
N GLY A 137 -4.90 -4.02 4.71
CA GLY A 137 -5.60 -2.74 4.88
C GLY A 137 -5.38 -1.81 3.69
N VAL A 138 -6.11 -0.71 3.67
CA VAL A 138 -5.96 0.35 2.67
C VAL A 138 -5.67 1.68 3.37
N PRO A 139 -4.80 2.53 2.78
CA PRO A 139 -4.08 2.33 1.54
C PRO A 139 -2.79 1.52 1.74
N GLU A 140 -2.35 0.82 0.69
CA GLU A 140 -1.04 0.22 0.59
C GLU A 140 -0.44 0.49 -0.80
N THR A 141 0.89 0.62 -0.87
CA THR A 141 1.58 0.89 -2.13
C THR A 141 2.76 -0.04 -2.33
N PHE A 142 2.86 -0.60 -3.52
CA PHE A 142 3.96 -1.46 -3.95
C PHE A 142 4.73 -0.77 -5.07
N VAL A 143 6.07 -0.85 -5.03
CA VAL A 143 6.94 -0.50 -6.18
C VAL A 143 7.40 -1.80 -6.82
N ILE A 144 7.14 -1.93 -8.11
CA ILE A 144 7.42 -3.14 -8.89
C ILE A 144 8.40 -2.78 -10.01
N ASP A 145 9.44 -3.58 -10.16
CA ASP A 145 10.50 -3.33 -11.16
C ASP A 145 10.11 -3.79 -12.58
N THR A 146 11.01 -3.56 -13.54
CA THR A 146 10.84 -3.92 -14.95
C THR A 146 10.66 -5.42 -15.21
N LYS A 147 11.02 -6.27 -14.24
CA LYS A 147 10.88 -7.74 -14.31
C LYS A 147 9.63 -8.22 -13.57
N GLY A 148 8.80 -7.31 -13.06
CA GLY A 148 7.64 -7.66 -12.27
C GLY A 148 7.96 -8.04 -10.81
N VAL A 149 9.15 -7.73 -10.29
CA VAL A 149 9.55 -8.06 -8.92
C VAL A 149 9.20 -6.92 -7.97
N ILE A 150 8.54 -7.23 -6.85
CA ILE A 150 8.21 -6.27 -5.80
C ILE A 150 9.48 -5.84 -5.09
N LYS A 151 9.79 -4.54 -5.10
CA LYS A 151 10.99 -3.94 -4.48
C LYS A 151 10.70 -3.19 -3.19
N LEU A 152 9.48 -2.66 -3.06
CA LEU A 152 9.05 -1.96 -1.86
C LEU A 152 7.56 -2.23 -1.63
N ARG A 153 7.17 -2.37 -0.37
CA ARG A 153 5.80 -2.28 0.12
C ARG A 153 5.74 -1.23 1.21
N HIS A 154 4.75 -0.38 1.12
CA HIS A 154 4.42 0.59 2.17
C HIS A 154 2.96 0.42 2.58
N ALA A 155 2.70 0.20 3.86
CA ALA A 155 1.37 0.14 4.44
C ALA A 155 1.03 1.47 5.10
N GLY A 156 -0.02 2.11 4.63
CA GLY A 156 -0.48 3.42 5.08
C GLY A 156 -0.38 4.49 3.98
N PRO A 157 -0.83 5.71 4.29
CA PRO A 157 -0.90 6.78 3.31
C PRO A 157 0.50 7.23 2.84
N ILE A 158 0.61 7.50 1.55
CA ILE A 158 1.80 8.11 0.95
C ILE A 158 1.93 9.55 1.44
N THR A 159 3.11 9.88 1.98
CA THR A 159 3.50 11.24 2.36
C THR A 159 4.53 11.80 1.39
N GLN A 160 4.71 13.12 1.38
CA GLN A 160 5.76 13.76 0.58
C GLN A 160 7.15 13.23 0.96
N GLU A 161 7.42 13.05 2.25
CA GLU A 161 8.67 12.50 2.78
C GLU A 161 8.92 11.07 2.23
N LEU A 162 7.91 10.19 2.26
CA LEU A 162 8.02 8.84 1.71
C LEU A 162 8.32 8.85 0.20
N LEU A 163 7.69 9.76 -0.55
CA LEU A 163 7.97 9.93 -1.97
C LEU A 163 9.41 10.38 -2.21
N ASP A 164 9.87 11.40 -1.48
CA ASP A 164 11.18 12.02 -1.72
C ASP A 164 12.34 11.16 -1.22
N GLU A 165 12.18 10.46 -0.10
CA GLU A 165 13.27 9.71 0.53
C GLU A 165 13.34 8.24 0.11
N ARG A 166 12.23 7.63 -0.27
CA ARG A 166 12.19 6.18 -0.52
C ARG A 166 11.69 5.81 -1.92
N ILE A 167 10.50 6.29 -2.31
CA ILE A 167 9.85 5.82 -3.55
C ILE A 167 10.57 6.38 -4.78
N THR A 168 10.72 7.70 -4.87
CA THR A 168 11.34 8.34 -6.05
C THR A 168 12.79 7.93 -6.26
N PRO A 169 13.67 7.90 -5.22
CA PRO A 169 15.04 7.41 -5.39
C PRO A 169 15.10 5.95 -5.83
N LEU A 170 14.22 5.09 -5.28
CA LEU A 170 14.14 3.69 -5.67
C LEU A 170 13.77 3.55 -7.16
N ILE A 171 12.75 4.28 -7.63
CA ILE A 171 12.30 4.23 -9.02
C ILE A 171 13.42 4.69 -9.95
N LYS A 172 14.12 5.80 -9.64
CA LYS A 172 15.26 6.28 -10.43
C LYS A 172 16.35 5.22 -10.53
N LYS A 173 16.73 4.63 -9.40
CA LYS A 173 17.70 3.52 -9.37
C LYS A 173 17.26 2.33 -10.24
N LEU A 174 15.99 1.95 -10.19
CA LEU A 174 15.45 0.83 -10.98
C LEU A 174 15.36 1.14 -12.48
N ASN A 175 15.25 2.41 -12.85
CA ASN A 175 15.30 2.89 -14.24
C ASN A 175 16.73 3.14 -14.75
N GLY A 176 17.76 2.91 -13.92
CA GLY A 176 19.17 3.14 -14.31
C GLY A 176 19.58 4.61 -14.34
N GLN A 177 18.91 5.44 -13.55
CA GLN A 177 19.16 6.89 -13.42
C GLN A 177 19.87 7.24 -12.12
#